data_c09013da00336d14c334af9521e65dd3
#
_entry.id   c09013da00336d14c334af9521e65dd3
#
_cell.length_a   1.000
_cell.length_b   1.000
_cell.length_c   1.000
_cell.angle_alpha   90.00
_cell.angle_beta   90.00
_cell.angle_gamma   90.00
#
_symmetry.space_group_name_H-M   'P 1'
#
loop_
_entity.id
_entity.type
_entity.pdbx_description
1 polymer ?
#
loop_
_entity_poly.entity_id
_entity_poly.type
_entity_poly.pdbx_seq_one_letter_code
_entity_poly.pdbx_strand_id
1 'polypeptide(L)'
;MFSGIVEATAQVVAIEHDRDNIHFTLRCPFASELHIDQSIAHNGVCLTVVRREADTYVVTAMNETLRRSNLGGLQVGDEVNVERSMLMNGRLDGHIVQGHVDDTAECTSVEEDGGSYIFTFRHNYSPELARRGYFTVDKGSVTVNGVSLTVCNPTAETFQVCIIPYTYEHTNFHAIGVGTKVNIEYDILGKYISRLQELS
;
A
#
# COMPACT_ATOMS: atom_id res chain seq x y z
N MET A 1 -10.04 4.04 -6.89
CA MET A 1 -10.34 4.10 -5.44
C MET A 1 -10.46 2.69 -4.91
N PHE A 2 -9.98 2.45 -3.70
CA PHE A 2 -9.83 1.14 -3.07
C PHE A 2 -10.36 1.20 -1.64
N SER A 3 -10.46 0.07 -0.99
CA SER A 3 -10.89 -0.04 0.41
C SER A 3 -9.74 -0.36 1.38
N GLY A 4 -8.60 -0.81 0.84
CA GLY A 4 -7.49 -1.34 1.63
C GLY A 4 -7.72 -2.77 2.11
N ILE A 5 -8.65 -3.48 1.49
CA ILE A 5 -8.88 -4.92 1.71
C ILE A 5 -8.21 -5.66 0.56
N VAL A 6 -7.07 -6.25 0.86
CA VAL A 6 -6.27 -7.03 -0.11
C VAL A 6 -7.06 -8.25 -0.55
N GLU A 7 -7.17 -8.46 -1.87
CA GLU A 7 -7.89 -9.60 -2.44
C GLU A 7 -6.97 -10.82 -2.62
N ALA A 8 -5.70 -10.59 -2.92
CA ALA A 8 -4.68 -11.62 -3.09
C ALA A 8 -3.27 -11.02 -3.04
N THR A 9 -2.26 -11.88 -3.07
CA THR A 9 -0.90 -11.50 -3.47
C THR A 9 -0.67 -11.80 -4.94
N ALA A 10 0.14 -10.99 -5.61
CA ALA A 10 0.60 -11.21 -6.97
C ALA A 10 2.11 -11.38 -6.98
N GLN A 11 2.61 -12.37 -7.74
CA GLN A 11 4.04 -12.58 -7.92
C GLN A 11 4.57 -11.77 -9.10
N VAL A 12 5.68 -11.08 -8.91
CA VAL A 12 6.42 -10.43 -10.00
C VAL A 12 7.12 -11.50 -10.83
N VAL A 13 6.73 -11.65 -12.09
CA VAL A 13 7.30 -12.68 -13.00
C VAL A 13 8.27 -12.11 -14.02
N ALA A 14 8.17 -10.81 -14.34
CA ALA A 14 9.15 -10.10 -15.15
C ALA A 14 9.18 -8.62 -14.84
N ILE A 15 10.32 -7.99 -15.05
CA ILE A 15 10.56 -6.55 -14.90
C ILE A 15 11.28 -6.06 -16.16
N GLU A 16 10.68 -5.09 -16.85
CA GLU A 16 11.24 -4.49 -18.05
C GLU A 16 11.42 -2.99 -17.85
N HIS A 17 12.62 -2.49 -18.08
CA HIS A 17 12.92 -1.06 -18.01
C HIS A 17 12.70 -0.39 -19.38
N ASP A 18 11.86 0.63 -19.42
CA ASP A 18 11.66 1.49 -20.59
C ASP A 18 11.91 2.95 -20.18
N ARG A 19 13.12 3.43 -20.47
CA ARG A 19 13.60 4.77 -20.07
C ARG A 19 13.48 4.94 -18.55
N ASP A 20 12.63 5.90 -18.11
CA ASP A 20 12.37 6.19 -16.70
C ASP A 20 11.21 5.39 -16.13
N ASN A 21 10.56 4.54 -16.92
CA ASN A 21 9.44 3.72 -16.51
C ASN A 21 9.88 2.27 -16.28
N ILE A 22 9.12 1.56 -15.45
CA ILE A 22 9.26 0.12 -15.26
C ILE A 22 7.93 -0.54 -15.57
N HIS A 23 7.96 -1.56 -16.42
CA HIS A 23 6.84 -2.46 -16.67
C HIS A 23 7.00 -3.70 -15.80
N PHE A 24 6.03 -3.95 -14.95
CA PHE A 24 5.94 -5.15 -14.13
C PHE A 24 4.96 -6.12 -14.76
N THR A 25 5.41 -7.34 -15.05
CA THR A 25 4.52 -8.46 -15.37
C THR A 25 4.25 -9.21 -14.07
N LEU A 26 2.97 -9.34 -13.72
CA LEU A 26 2.55 -9.98 -12.48
C LEU A 26 1.60 -11.14 -12.75
N ARG A 27 1.65 -12.15 -11.89
CA ARG A 27 0.72 -13.29 -11.86
C ARG A 27 -0.12 -13.20 -10.59
N CYS A 28 -1.44 -13.28 -10.74
CA CYS A 28 -2.35 -13.37 -9.59
C CYS A 28 -3.57 -14.24 -9.90
N PRO A 29 -4.31 -14.74 -8.91
CA PRO A 29 -5.44 -15.66 -9.11
C PRO A 29 -6.55 -15.12 -10.01
N PHE A 30 -6.78 -13.81 -10.00
CA PHE A 30 -7.83 -13.13 -10.78
C PHE A 30 -7.31 -12.43 -12.04
N ALA A 31 -6.09 -12.72 -12.50
CA ALA A 31 -5.52 -12.06 -13.69
C ALA A 31 -6.42 -12.19 -14.94
N SER A 32 -7.10 -13.34 -15.10
CA SER A 32 -8.02 -13.57 -16.21
C SER A 32 -9.29 -12.72 -16.18
N GLU A 33 -9.65 -12.15 -15.02
CA GLU A 33 -10.83 -11.31 -14.84
C GLU A 33 -10.54 -9.82 -15.11
N LEU A 34 -9.25 -9.46 -15.24
CA LEU A 34 -8.83 -8.08 -15.42
C LEU A 34 -9.11 -7.58 -16.83
N HIS A 35 -9.26 -6.27 -16.97
CA HIS A 35 -9.43 -5.60 -18.25
C HIS A 35 -8.29 -4.60 -18.48
N ILE A 36 -7.90 -4.41 -19.74
CA ILE A 36 -7.01 -3.30 -20.11
C ILE A 36 -7.68 -1.99 -19.68
N ASP A 37 -6.88 -1.03 -19.20
CA ASP A 37 -7.32 0.26 -18.66
C ASP A 37 -7.97 0.19 -17.24
N GLN A 38 -8.00 -0.99 -16.64
CA GLN A 38 -8.46 -1.16 -15.25
C GLN A 38 -7.38 -0.72 -14.26
N SER A 39 -7.81 -0.03 -13.17
CA SER A 39 -6.94 0.31 -12.04
C SER A 39 -6.87 -0.83 -11.03
N ILE A 40 -5.66 -1.16 -10.61
CA ILE A 40 -5.36 -2.12 -9.53
C ILE A 40 -4.33 -1.50 -8.59
N ALA A 41 -4.47 -1.69 -7.29
CA ALA A 41 -3.46 -1.33 -6.30
C ALA A 41 -2.41 -2.45 -6.17
N HIS A 42 -1.13 -2.07 -6.14
CA HIS A 42 0.02 -2.95 -5.94
C HIS A 42 0.82 -2.44 -4.74
N ASN A 43 0.84 -3.16 -3.64
CA ASN A 43 1.33 -2.63 -2.35
C ASN A 43 0.78 -1.22 -2.06
N GLY A 44 -0.52 -0.99 -2.36
CA GLY A 44 -1.18 0.30 -2.18
C GLY A 44 -0.94 1.31 -3.31
N VAL A 45 -0.15 1.00 -4.34
CA VAL A 45 0.09 1.88 -5.49
C VAL A 45 -0.91 1.58 -6.60
N CYS A 46 -1.75 2.54 -6.95
CA CYS A 46 -2.68 2.45 -8.07
C CYS A 46 -1.93 2.49 -9.40
N LEU A 47 -2.01 1.41 -10.17
CA LEU A 47 -1.45 1.30 -11.52
C LEU A 47 -2.51 0.80 -12.49
N THR A 48 -2.36 1.16 -13.76
CA THR A 48 -3.29 0.78 -14.83
C THR A 48 -2.78 -0.48 -15.54
N VAL A 49 -3.67 -1.44 -15.78
CA VAL A 49 -3.39 -2.62 -16.60
C VAL A 49 -3.22 -2.20 -18.05
N VAL A 50 -2.04 -2.43 -18.61
CA VAL A 50 -1.71 -2.07 -20.00
C VAL A 50 -1.71 -3.27 -20.96
N ARG A 51 -1.51 -4.48 -20.42
CA ARG A 51 -1.57 -5.74 -21.16
C ARG A 51 -2.06 -6.85 -20.23
N ARG A 52 -2.74 -7.84 -20.78
CA ARG A 52 -3.21 -9.02 -20.07
C ARG A 52 -3.02 -10.27 -20.91
N GLU A 53 -2.62 -11.34 -20.26
CA GLU A 53 -2.54 -12.71 -20.82
C GLU A 53 -3.39 -13.66 -19.94
N ALA A 54 -3.27 -14.95 -20.12
CA ALA A 54 -4.14 -15.93 -19.44
C ALA A 54 -4.10 -15.83 -17.90
N ASP A 55 -2.89 -15.83 -17.32
CA ASP A 55 -2.64 -15.84 -15.87
C ASP A 55 -1.77 -14.67 -15.39
N THR A 56 -1.40 -13.78 -16.31
CA THR A 56 -0.55 -12.62 -16.04
C THR A 56 -1.13 -11.33 -16.59
N TYR A 57 -0.68 -10.21 -16.05
CA TYR A 57 -0.97 -8.89 -16.56
C TYR A 57 0.24 -7.98 -16.39
N VAL A 58 0.25 -6.89 -17.13
CA VAL A 58 1.34 -5.90 -17.09
C VAL A 58 0.79 -4.55 -16.65
N VAL A 59 1.53 -3.91 -15.75
CA VAL A 59 1.31 -2.54 -15.32
C VAL A 59 2.59 -1.72 -15.51
N THR A 60 2.44 -0.41 -15.63
CA THR A 60 3.59 0.51 -15.81
C THR A 60 3.67 1.47 -14.63
N ALA A 61 4.81 1.51 -13.97
CA ALA A 61 5.13 2.51 -12.96
C ALA A 61 6.05 3.59 -13.54
N MET A 62 5.64 4.85 -13.38
CA MET A 62 6.43 6.02 -13.77
C MET A 62 7.50 6.34 -12.71
N ASN A 63 8.52 7.09 -13.09
CA ASN A 63 9.63 7.47 -12.22
C ASN A 63 9.17 8.11 -10.88
N GLU A 64 8.17 8.98 -10.90
CA GLU A 64 7.64 9.57 -9.65
C GLU A 64 7.07 8.51 -8.70
N THR A 65 6.30 7.57 -9.24
CA THR A 65 5.76 6.43 -8.49
C THR A 65 6.87 5.57 -7.87
N LEU A 66 7.90 5.28 -8.65
CA LEU A 66 9.06 4.50 -8.20
C LEU A 66 9.85 5.19 -7.08
N ARG A 67 9.92 6.52 -7.11
CA ARG A 67 10.60 7.31 -6.05
C ARG A 67 9.82 7.35 -4.74
N ARG A 68 8.49 7.37 -4.80
CA ARG A 68 7.62 7.51 -3.63
C ARG A 68 7.26 6.18 -2.98
N SER A 69 7.50 5.08 -3.66
CA SER A 69 7.05 3.77 -3.24
C SER A 69 8.19 2.75 -3.16
N ASN A 70 7.89 1.59 -2.59
CA ASN A 70 8.83 0.47 -2.56
C ASN A 70 8.89 -0.31 -3.89
N LEU A 71 8.08 0.05 -4.90
CA LEU A 71 8.02 -0.69 -6.17
C LEU A 71 9.35 -0.68 -6.93
N GLY A 72 10.12 0.39 -6.81
CA GLY A 72 11.44 0.48 -7.45
C GLY A 72 12.48 -0.53 -6.94
N GLY A 73 12.23 -1.15 -5.79
CA GLY A 73 13.08 -2.18 -5.20
C GLY A 73 12.65 -3.62 -5.47
N LEU A 74 11.52 -3.82 -6.15
CA LEU A 74 10.99 -5.16 -6.44
C LEU A 74 11.91 -5.95 -7.37
N GLN A 75 11.96 -7.26 -7.12
CA GLN A 75 12.68 -8.24 -7.92
C GLN A 75 11.73 -9.30 -8.45
N VAL A 76 12.16 -10.01 -9.49
CA VAL A 76 11.43 -11.20 -9.99
C VAL A 76 11.37 -12.23 -8.88
N GLY A 77 10.18 -12.72 -8.60
CA GLY A 77 9.89 -13.65 -7.51
C GLY A 77 9.23 -12.99 -6.30
N ASP A 78 9.35 -11.67 -6.14
CA ASP A 78 8.71 -10.95 -5.02
C ASP A 78 7.17 -11.01 -5.11
N GLU A 79 6.54 -10.92 -3.95
CA GLU A 79 5.09 -10.84 -3.80
C GLU A 79 4.65 -9.44 -3.43
N VAL A 80 3.59 -8.97 -4.07
CA VAL A 80 2.92 -7.70 -3.78
C VAL A 80 1.45 -7.91 -3.45
N ASN A 81 0.92 -7.19 -2.49
CA ASN A 81 -0.52 -7.16 -2.21
C ASN A 81 -1.25 -6.54 -3.39
N VAL A 82 -2.36 -7.14 -3.81
CA VAL A 82 -3.18 -6.61 -4.89
C VAL A 82 -4.65 -6.48 -4.50
N GLU A 83 -5.25 -5.37 -4.93
CA GLU A 83 -6.67 -5.06 -4.74
C GLU A 83 -7.20 -4.41 -6.01
N ARG A 84 -8.32 -4.90 -6.54
CA ARG A 84 -9.04 -4.26 -7.65
C ARG A 84 -9.78 -3.01 -7.16
N SER A 85 -9.99 -2.04 -8.04
CA SER A 85 -10.78 -0.87 -7.70
C SER A 85 -12.19 -1.25 -7.27
N MET A 86 -12.73 -0.53 -6.27
CA MET A 86 -14.05 -0.75 -5.71
C MET A 86 -15.15 -0.57 -6.77
N LEU A 87 -16.18 -1.38 -6.68
CA LEU A 87 -17.45 -1.16 -7.40
C LEU A 87 -18.27 -0.07 -6.70
N MET A 88 -19.02 0.72 -7.47
CA MET A 88 -19.85 1.81 -6.92
C MET A 88 -20.92 1.35 -5.90
N ASN A 89 -21.35 0.10 -6.00
CA ASN A 89 -22.30 -0.53 -5.07
C ASN A 89 -21.61 -1.52 -4.12
N GLY A 90 -20.28 -1.51 -4.06
CA GLY A 90 -19.47 -2.34 -3.16
C GLY A 90 -19.50 -1.82 -1.72
N ARG A 91 -19.10 -2.69 -0.79
CA ARG A 91 -18.92 -2.32 0.62
C ARG A 91 -17.57 -1.64 0.81
N LEU A 92 -17.50 -0.71 1.76
CA LEU A 92 -16.25 -0.12 2.24
C LEU A 92 -15.90 -0.79 3.57
N ASP A 93 -15.24 -1.95 3.52
CA ASP A 93 -14.91 -2.72 4.72
C ASP A 93 -13.60 -2.23 5.42
N GLY A 94 -12.80 -1.40 4.76
CA GLY A 94 -11.64 -0.70 5.32
C GLY A 94 -11.90 0.81 5.47
N HIS A 95 -11.10 1.64 4.80
CA HIS A 95 -11.31 3.09 4.72
C HIS A 95 -11.15 3.58 3.28
N ILE A 96 -11.32 4.88 3.03
CA ILE A 96 -11.16 5.45 1.68
C ILE A 96 -9.68 5.48 1.31
N VAL A 97 -9.26 4.56 0.44
CA VAL A 97 -7.88 4.43 -0.07
C VAL A 97 -7.85 4.85 -1.53
N GLN A 98 -6.96 5.78 -1.87
CA GLN A 98 -6.84 6.28 -3.23
C GLN A 98 -5.90 5.45 -4.10
N GLY A 99 -4.95 4.75 -3.46
CA GLY A 99 -3.84 4.10 -4.13
C GLY A 99 -2.73 5.10 -4.47
N HIS A 100 -2.66 6.21 -3.77
CA HIS A 100 -1.70 7.28 -3.95
C HIS A 100 -0.74 7.33 -2.77
N VAL A 101 0.22 6.43 -2.78
CA VAL A 101 1.26 6.30 -1.76
C VAL A 101 1.94 7.64 -1.52
N ASP A 102 1.99 8.06 -0.27
CA ASP A 102 2.58 9.33 0.14
C ASP A 102 4.09 9.22 0.32
N ASP A 103 4.53 8.14 0.96
CA ASP A 103 5.92 7.89 1.31
C ASP A 103 6.12 6.41 1.66
N THR A 104 7.33 6.05 2.00
CA THR A 104 7.67 4.74 2.57
C THR A 104 7.97 4.86 4.06
N ALA A 105 7.69 3.78 4.80
CA ALA A 105 8.12 3.61 6.18
C ALA A 105 9.02 2.37 6.30
N GLU A 106 9.83 2.34 7.35
CA GLU A 106 10.69 1.21 7.69
C GLU A 106 10.10 0.45 8.87
N CYS A 107 9.97 -0.87 8.75
CA CYS A 107 9.64 -1.72 9.89
C CYS A 107 10.82 -1.74 10.88
N THR A 108 10.57 -1.33 12.13
CA THR A 108 11.60 -1.27 13.18
C THR A 108 11.45 -2.34 14.24
N SER A 109 10.27 -2.94 14.37
CA SER A 109 10.00 -4.04 15.31
C SER A 109 8.85 -4.90 14.78
N VAL A 110 8.95 -6.20 15.04
CA VAL A 110 7.86 -7.18 14.87
C VAL A 110 7.82 -8.01 16.15
N GLU A 111 6.68 -8.01 16.82
CA GLU A 111 6.46 -8.73 18.08
C GLU A 111 5.24 -9.63 17.93
N GLU A 112 5.34 -10.88 18.39
CA GLU A 112 4.20 -11.78 18.49
C GLU A 112 3.49 -11.56 19.82
N ASP A 113 2.19 -11.39 19.78
CA ASP A 113 1.35 -11.20 20.97
C ASP A 113 0.09 -12.07 20.87
N GLY A 114 0.12 -13.20 21.58
CA GLY A 114 -1.02 -14.11 21.70
C GLY A 114 -1.57 -14.64 20.36
N GLY A 115 -0.70 -14.85 19.36
CA GLY A 115 -1.06 -15.34 18.03
C GLY A 115 -1.35 -14.21 17.03
N SER A 116 -1.34 -12.96 17.47
CA SER A 116 -1.34 -11.77 16.61
C SER A 116 0.07 -11.17 16.53
N TYR A 117 0.27 -10.20 15.65
CA TYR A 117 1.57 -9.56 15.45
C TYR A 117 1.45 -8.05 15.61
N ILE A 118 2.40 -7.44 16.33
CA ILE A 118 2.51 -6.00 16.46
C ILE A 118 3.72 -5.55 15.62
N PHE A 119 3.44 -4.74 14.62
CA PHE A 119 4.47 -4.12 13.77
C PHE A 119 4.65 -2.68 14.17
N THR A 120 5.89 -2.25 14.36
CA THR A 120 6.24 -0.83 14.54
C THR A 120 6.89 -0.32 13.27
N PHE A 121 6.36 0.77 12.73
CA PHE A 121 6.89 1.43 11.55
C PHE A 121 7.40 2.82 11.89
N ARG A 122 8.56 3.19 11.31
CA ARG A 122 9.12 4.52 11.36
C ARG A 122 8.94 5.19 10.00
N HIS A 123 8.33 6.36 9.98
CA HIS A 123 8.08 7.15 8.78
C HIS A 123 8.80 8.51 8.85
N ASN A 124 8.93 9.17 7.71
CA ASN A 124 9.48 10.51 7.67
C ASN A 124 8.53 11.51 8.33
N TYR A 125 9.07 12.31 9.22
CA TYR A 125 8.32 13.37 9.90
C TYR A 125 8.98 14.73 9.67
N SER A 126 8.16 15.73 9.38
CA SER A 126 8.50 17.12 9.54
C SER A 126 7.23 17.92 9.93
N PRO A 127 7.38 19.05 10.65
CA PRO A 127 6.24 19.91 10.96
C PRO A 127 5.49 20.39 9.71
N GLU A 128 6.18 20.53 8.57
CA GLU A 128 5.58 20.90 7.30
C GLU A 128 4.70 19.77 6.74
N LEU A 129 5.20 18.54 6.72
CA LEU A 129 4.43 17.37 6.31
C LEU A 129 3.21 17.16 7.21
N ALA A 130 3.36 17.26 8.51
CA ALA A 130 2.25 17.14 9.45
C ALA A 130 1.15 18.17 9.19
N ARG A 131 1.50 19.44 8.91
CA ARG A 131 0.50 20.48 8.53
C ARG A 131 -0.26 20.15 7.25
N ARG A 132 0.31 19.32 6.38
CA ARG A 132 -0.31 18.87 5.12
C ARG A 132 -1.13 17.59 5.28
N GLY A 133 -1.29 17.09 6.50
CA GLY A 133 -2.08 15.89 6.80
C GLY A 133 -1.30 14.58 6.67
N TYR A 134 0.05 14.62 6.65
CA TYR A 134 0.91 13.45 6.63
C TYR A 134 1.26 13.05 8.06
N PHE A 135 0.30 12.49 8.76
CA PHE A 135 0.45 12.03 10.14
C PHE A 135 -0.54 10.90 10.44
N THR A 136 -0.27 10.15 11.48
CA THR A 136 -1.16 9.11 11.99
C THR A 136 -1.88 9.58 13.25
N VAL A 137 -3.09 9.09 13.47
CA VAL A 137 -3.94 9.40 14.63
C VAL A 137 -4.24 8.12 15.38
N ASP A 138 -4.16 8.15 16.72
CA ASP A 138 -4.52 6.96 17.52
C ASP A 138 -5.95 6.52 17.21
N LYS A 139 -6.13 5.22 16.96
CA LYS A 139 -7.37 4.60 16.47
C LYS A 139 -7.85 5.11 15.10
N GLY A 140 -7.07 5.93 14.41
CA GLY A 140 -7.31 6.29 13.01
C GLY A 140 -6.89 5.21 12.06
N SER A 141 -7.08 5.45 10.76
CA SER A 141 -6.70 4.53 9.69
C SER A 141 -5.40 4.94 9.01
N VAL A 142 -4.65 3.96 8.56
CA VAL A 142 -3.49 4.11 7.70
C VAL A 142 -3.44 2.92 6.74
N THR A 143 -2.92 3.14 5.54
CA THR A 143 -2.66 2.04 4.62
C THR A 143 -1.17 1.68 4.66
N VAL A 144 -0.86 0.41 4.91
CA VAL A 144 0.51 -0.12 4.83
C VAL A 144 0.55 -1.21 3.77
N ASN A 145 1.37 -1.04 2.73
CA ASN A 145 1.39 -1.92 1.56
C ASN A 145 -0.01 -2.25 1.02
N GLY A 146 -0.90 -1.26 0.99
CA GLY A 146 -2.28 -1.42 0.51
C GLY A 146 -3.26 -2.04 1.52
N VAL A 147 -2.82 -2.44 2.70
CA VAL A 147 -3.69 -2.98 3.75
C VAL A 147 -4.22 -1.85 4.63
N SER A 148 -5.54 -1.73 4.76
CA SER A 148 -6.20 -0.80 5.69
C SER A 148 -6.04 -1.28 7.12
N LEU A 149 -5.41 -0.48 7.97
CA LEU A 149 -5.07 -0.86 9.34
C LEU A 149 -5.40 0.24 10.33
N THR A 150 -5.71 -0.17 11.56
CA THR A 150 -5.91 0.72 12.69
C THR A 150 -4.58 1.08 13.32
N VAL A 151 -4.33 2.36 13.48
CA VAL A 151 -3.13 2.90 14.14
C VAL A 151 -3.23 2.72 15.64
N CYS A 152 -2.13 2.28 16.23
CA CYS A 152 -1.91 2.20 17.67
C CYS A 152 -0.63 2.94 18.05
N ASN A 153 -0.60 3.54 19.24
CA ASN A 153 0.58 4.16 19.84
C ASN A 153 1.37 5.09 18.87
N PRO A 154 0.70 6.04 18.17
CA PRO A 154 1.41 6.93 17.26
C PRO A 154 2.29 7.92 18.03
N THR A 155 3.47 8.18 17.47
CA THR A 155 4.34 9.31 17.85
C THR A 155 4.51 10.23 16.65
N ALA A 156 5.41 11.20 16.71
CA ALA A 156 5.73 12.03 15.56
C ALA A 156 6.37 11.22 14.41
N GLU A 157 7.18 10.21 14.73
CA GLU A 157 8.00 9.47 13.75
C GLU A 157 7.62 7.99 13.61
N THR A 158 6.81 7.46 14.53
CA THR A 158 6.48 6.03 14.55
C THR A 158 5.00 5.80 14.79
N PHE A 159 4.51 4.67 14.33
CA PHE A 159 3.21 4.13 14.69
C PHE A 159 3.26 2.61 14.74
N GLN A 160 2.30 2.02 15.43
CA GLN A 160 2.12 0.59 15.49
C GLN A 160 0.82 0.18 14.81
N VAL A 161 0.80 -1.05 14.30
CA VAL A 161 -0.40 -1.73 13.82
C VAL A 161 -0.44 -3.15 14.38
N CYS A 162 -1.64 -3.61 14.75
CA CYS A 162 -1.85 -4.98 15.21
C CYS A 162 -2.45 -5.81 14.09
N ILE A 163 -1.76 -6.87 13.69
CA ILE A 163 -2.13 -7.74 12.57
C ILE A 163 -2.67 -9.06 13.12
N ILE A 164 -3.92 -9.38 12.77
CA ILE A 164 -4.53 -10.67 13.10
C ILE A 164 -3.95 -11.77 12.21
N PRO A 165 -3.98 -13.05 12.62
CA PRO A 165 -3.41 -14.16 11.86
C PRO A 165 -3.90 -14.20 10.40
N TYR A 166 -5.18 -13.97 10.17
CA TYR A 166 -5.75 -13.95 8.82
C TYR A 166 -5.06 -12.94 7.90
N THR A 167 -4.88 -11.69 8.35
CA THR A 167 -4.21 -10.64 7.58
C THR A 167 -2.73 -10.98 7.36
N TYR A 168 -2.07 -11.53 8.38
CA TYR A 168 -0.68 -11.96 8.27
C TYR A 168 -0.48 -13.02 7.19
N GLU A 169 -1.36 -14.03 7.15
CA GLU A 169 -1.27 -15.16 6.21
C GLU A 169 -1.72 -14.81 4.79
N HIS A 170 -2.66 -13.86 4.62
CA HIS A 170 -3.28 -13.54 3.33
C HIS A 170 -2.74 -12.27 2.67
N THR A 171 -1.71 -11.67 3.25
CA THR A 171 -1.02 -10.50 2.68
C THR A 171 0.49 -10.68 2.78
N ASN A 172 1.26 -9.80 2.17
CA ASN A 172 2.72 -9.85 2.28
C ASN A 172 3.27 -9.42 3.64
N PHE A 173 2.42 -9.24 4.66
CA PHE A 173 2.86 -8.97 6.04
C PHE A 173 3.71 -10.11 6.61
N HIS A 174 3.50 -11.36 6.20
CA HIS A 174 4.33 -12.49 6.62
C HIS A 174 5.81 -12.37 6.18
N ALA A 175 6.09 -11.59 5.15
CA ALA A 175 7.44 -11.35 4.65
C ALA A 175 8.07 -10.04 5.20
N ILE A 176 7.32 -9.24 5.98
CA ILE A 176 7.83 -7.99 6.56
C ILE A 176 8.62 -8.32 7.83
N GLY A 177 9.90 -7.91 7.83
CA GLY A 177 10.78 -7.97 9.00
C GLY A 177 11.44 -6.62 9.27
N VAL A 178 12.23 -6.56 10.34
CA VAL A 178 13.00 -5.34 10.68
C VAL A 178 13.88 -4.92 9.51
N GLY A 179 13.83 -3.64 9.14
CA GLY A 179 14.51 -3.05 7.97
C GLY A 179 13.72 -3.10 6.66
N THR A 180 12.58 -3.82 6.62
CA THR A 180 11.73 -3.85 5.42
C THR A 180 11.09 -2.48 5.19
N LYS A 181 11.19 -1.97 3.95
CA LYS A 181 10.46 -0.77 3.50
C LYS A 181 9.07 -1.12 3.03
N VAL A 182 8.08 -0.43 3.56
CA VAL A 182 6.66 -0.57 3.19
C VAL A 182 6.13 0.76 2.65
N ASN A 183 5.13 0.71 1.78
CA ASN A 183 4.41 1.89 1.32
C ASN A 183 3.41 2.34 2.37
N ILE A 184 3.28 3.65 2.59
CA ILE A 184 2.23 4.23 3.43
C ILE A 184 1.40 5.24 2.64
N GLU A 185 0.08 5.17 2.87
CA GLU A 185 -0.88 6.19 2.46
C GLU A 185 -1.64 6.64 3.71
N TYR A 186 -1.52 7.93 4.05
CA TYR A 186 -2.27 8.52 5.16
C TYR A 186 -3.72 8.71 4.76
N ASP A 187 -4.63 8.66 5.75
CA ASP A 187 -6.05 8.86 5.51
C ASP A 187 -6.29 10.21 4.82
N ILE A 188 -6.98 10.15 3.68
CA ILE A 188 -7.27 11.30 2.84
C ILE A 188 -8.04 12.40 3.58
N LEU A 189 -8.83 12.04 4.59
CA LEU A 189 -9.60 13.00 5.40
C LEU A 189 -8.66 13.96 6.13
N GLY A 190 -7.55 13.47 6.68
CA GLY A 190 -6.53 14.31 7.31
C GLY A 190 -5.97 15.37 6.37
N LYS A 191 -5.68 14.97 5.13
CA LYS A 191 -5.14 15.88 4.10
C LYS A 191 -6.14 16.97 3.70
N TYR A 192 -7.42 16.63 3.52
CA TYR A 192 -8.45 17.63 3.20
C TYR A 192 -8.71 18.59 4.36
N ILE A 193 -8.80 18.08 5.60
CA ILE A 193 -9.02 18.92 6.79
C ILE A 193 -7.84 19.89 6.97
N SER A 194 -6.61 19.40 6.88
CA SER A 194 -5.40 20.23 6.97
C SER A 194 -5.40 21.32 5.90
N ARG A 195 -5.74 20.98 4.67
CA ARG A 195 -5.79 21.97 3.59
C ARG A 195 -6.85 23.03 3.78
N LEU A 196 -8.03 22.68 4.28
CA LEU A 196 -9.09 23.63 4.59
C LEU A 196 -8.68 24.61 5.71
N GLN A 197 -7.94 24.13 6.73
CA GLN A 197 -7.41 24.98 7.80
C GLN A 197 -6.36 25.98 7.30
N GLU A 198 -5.55 25.61 6.31
CA GLU A 198 -4.58 26.54 5.69
C GLU A 198 -5.24 27.66 4.88
N LEU A 199 -6.45 27.44 4.40
CA LEU A 199 -7.20 28.40 3.57
C LEU A 199 -8.12 29.31 4.39
N SER A 200 -8.24 29.05 5.69
CA SER A 200 -9.07 29.83 6.63
C SER A 200 -8.27 30.92 7.30
#